data_85ac2eaf8351810e50b8ff05da336bc6
#
_entry.id   85ac2eaf8351810e50b8ff05da336bc6
#
_cell.length_a   1.000
_cell.length_b   1.000
_cell.length_c   1.000
_cell.angle_alpha   90.00
_cell.angle_beta   90.00
_cell.angle_gamma   90.00
#
_symmetry.space_group_name_H-M   'P 1'
#
loop_
_entity.id
_entity.type
_entity.pdbx_description
1 polymer ?
#
loop_
_entity_poly.entity_id
_entity_poly.type
_entity_poly.pdbx_seq_one_letter_code
_entity_poly.pdbx_strand_id
1 'polypeptide(L)'
;AKIEKKFKIKNTCGYSINSLIDFDDEFEILQHLIIGSEGTLAFIEEITYYTVEDLKDKASSLIYFKDMNEACHAVTKLKLAKDSNKIVVDAVELMDRAALRSIQNDPAMPIFIKDFDDEVTALLIETRAISDEKLNTQINQIEDLLKEFNVKRDIYFTKDEEEYNLYWKIRKGLFLAVGAVRVTGTTVIIEDVAYPIEVLAEATLELQSLFQKYGYSEAIIFGHALDGNFHFVFTQDFSDIKEVKRYDDLMNDVVNSVAVKYEGSLKAEHGTGRNMAAFVEVEWGKEAYNIMKKIKSLFDPKCLLNPGVIINDDKEAHLKNLKTLPATNEIVDKCIECGF
;
A
#
# COMPACT_ATOMS: atom_id res chain seq x y z
N ALA A 1 -20.39 11.74 -8.94
CA ALA A 1 -20.69 10.56 -8.10
C ALA A 1 -19.55 9.53 -8.09
N LYS A 2 -19.21 8.84 -9.22
CA LYS A 2 -18.15 7.80 -9.19
C LYS A 2 -16.77 8.37 -8.87
N ILE A 3 -16.36 9.47 -9.51
CA ILE A 3 -15.08 10.14 -9.28
C ILE A 3 -14.96 10.57 -7.81
N GLU A 4 -15.92 11.28 -7.29
CA GLU A 4 -15.96 11.71 -5.88
C GLU A 4 -15.85 10.53 -4.90
N LYS A 5 -16.52 9.40 -5.20
CA LYS A 5 -16.44 8.20 -4.36
C LYS A 5 -15.04 7.61 -4.38
N LYS A 6 -14.44 7.45 -5.57
CA LYS A 6 -13.13 6.83 -5.75
C LYS A 6 -11.98 7.62 -5.12
N PHE A 7 -12.08 8.94 -5.09
CA PHE A 7 -11.05 9.80 -4.47
C PHE A 7 -11.30 10.09 -2.98
N LYS A 8 -12.29 9.41 -2.34
CA LYS A 8 -12.39 9.36 -0.87
C LYS A 8 -11.36 8.41 -0.24
N ILE A 9 -10.80 7.50 -1.02
CA ILE A 9 -9.67 6.64 -0.66
C ILE A 9 -8.45 7.07 -1.48
N LYS A 10 -7.25 6.65 -1.07
CA LYS A 10 -6.05 6.83 -1.89
C LYS A 10 -6.26 6.19 -3.26
N ASN A 11 -6.01 6.95 -4.32
CA ASN A 11 -6.17 6.45 -5.67
C ASN A 11 -5.20 7.14 -6.64
N THR A 12 -4.28 6.38 -7.20
CA THR A 12 -3.36 6.79 -8.27
C THR A 12 -3.52 5.91 -9.51
N CYS A 13 -4.63 5.13 -9.58
CA CYS A 13 -4.99 4.36 -10.76
C CYS A 13 -5.63 5.29 -11.81
N GLY A 14 -4.97 5.49 -12.92
CA GLY A 14 -5.41 6.45 -13.93
C GLY A 14 -4.91 7.88 -13.68
N TYR A 15 -5.57 8.87 -14.28
CA TYR A 15 -5.29 10.28 -14.03
C TYR A 15 -6.10 10.85 -12.87
N SER A 16 -5.59 11.92 -12.26
CA SER A 16 -6.27 12.68 -11.18
C SER A 16 -7.47 13.48 -11.73
N ILE A 17 -8.46 12.77 -12.30
CA ILE A 17 -9.65 13.39 -12.92
C ILE A 17 -10.61 14.02 -11.91
N ASN A 18 -10.40 13.83 -10.61
CA ASN A 18 -11.07 14.60 -9.56
C ASN A 18 -10.75 16.09 -9.66
N SER A 19 -9.58 16.48 -10.19
CA SER A 19 -9.24 17.88 -10.40
C SER A 19 -10.30 18.62 -11.23
N LEU A 20 -10.98 17.92 -12.15
CA LEU A 20 -12.05 18.49 -13.00
C LEU A 20 -13.35 18.80 -12.22
N ILE A 21 -13.49 18.32 -10.99
CA ILE A 21 -14.67 18.52 -10.16
C ILE A 21 -14.36 19.17 -8.81
N ASP A 22 -13.09 19.12 -8.36
CA ASP A 22 -12.65 19.66 -7.08
C ASP A 22 -12.27 21.15 -7.19
N PHE A 23 -11.95 21.64 -8.41
CA PHE A 23 -11.48 22.98 -8.67
C PHE A 23 -12.29 23.64 -9.80
N ASP A 24 -12.51 24.96 -9.67
CA ASP A 24 -13.14 25.81 -10.69
C ASP A 24 -12.09 26.63 -11.48
N ASP A 25 -10.93 26.87 -10.91
CA ASP A 25 -9.82 27.58 -11.55
C ASP A 25 -9.06 26.66 -12.51
N GLU A 26 -8.81 27.14 -13.73
CA GLU A 26 -8.17 26.35 -14.77
C GLU A 26 -6.71 25.99 -14.47
N PHE A 27 -5.98 26.83 -13.72
CA PHE A 27 -4.60 26.55 -13.33
C PHE A 27 -4.55 25.53 -12.21
N GLU A 28 -5.47 25.58 -11.25
CA GLU A 28 -5.61 24.57 -10.21
C GLU A 28 -5.98 23.20 -10.82
N ILE A 29 -6.91 23.17 -11.77
CA ILE A 29 -7.28 21.95 -12.50
C ILE A 29 -6.04 21.38 -13.18
N LEU A 30 -5.32 22.19 -13.95
CA LEU A 30 -4.14 21.77 -14.70
C LEU A 30 -3.04 21.24 -13.78
N GLN A 31 -2.72 21.98 -12.72
CA GLN A 31 -1.69 21.61 -11.74
C GLN A 31 -1.99 20.25 -11.10
N HIS A 32 -3.22 20.05 -10.60
CA HIS A 32 -3.60 18.81 -9.94
C HIS A 32 -3.77 17.63 -10.91
N LEU A 33 -4.15 17.89 -12.16
CA LEU A 33 -4.24 16.87 -13.20
C LEU A 33 -2.86 16.30 -13.60
N ILE A 34 -1.81 17.14 -13.56
CA ILE A 34 -0.44 16.72 -13.88
C ILE A 34 0.17 15.88 -12.75
N ILE A 35 -0.22 16.10 -11.50
CA ILE A 35 0.23 15.30 -10.35
C ILE A 35 -0.22 13.84 -10.54
N GLY A 36 0.71 12.91 -10.40
CA GLY A 36 0.46 11.49 -10.61
C GLY A 36 0.34 11.06 -12.08
N SER A 37 0.66 11.93 -13.03
CA SER A 37 0.58 11.61 -14.47
C SER A 37 1.74 10.75 -15.00
N GLU A 38 2.72 10.42 -14.18
CA GLU A 38 3.83 9.50 -14.50
C GLU A 38 4.59 9.89 -15.79
N GLY A 39 4.75 11.19 -16.02
CA GLY A 39 5.41 11.71 -17.24
C GLY A 39 4.65 11.48 -18.54
N THR A 40 3.35 11.13 -18.48
CA THR A 40 2.53 10.88 -19.67
C THR A 40 1.84 12.13 -20.21
N LEU A 41 1.70 13.19 -19.40
CA LEU A 41 1.04 14.45 -19.77
C LEU A 41 2.05 15.59 -19.94
N ALA A 42 3.05 15.68 -19.07
CA ALA A 42 4.03 16.76 -19.05
C ALA A 42 5.33 16.31 -18.41
N PHE A 43 6.38 17.11 -18.56
CA PHE A 43 7.61 17.08 -17.79
C PHE A 43 7.52 18.15 -16.69
N ILE A 44 7.78 17.78 -15.45
CA ILE A 44 7.79 18.70 -14.31
C ILE A 44 9.24 19.06 -14.01
N GLU A 45 9.60 20.33 -14.21
CA GLU A 45 10.95 20.85 -13.99
C GLU A 45 11.15 21.30 -12.53
N GLU A 46 10.13 21.93 -11.95
CA GLU A 46 10.20 22.51 -10.60
C GLU A 46 8.87 22.32 -9.88
N ILE A 47 8.94 22.05 -8.58
CA ILE A 47 7.78 21.90 -7.70
C ILE A 47 7.98 22.75 -6.44
N THR A 48 6.96 23.51 -6.07
CA THR A 48 6.90 24.21 -4.79
C THR A 48 5.92 23.53 -3.85
N TYR A 49 6.40 23.11 -2.67
CA TYR A 49 5.60 22.46 -1.65
C TYR A 49 5.28 23.39 -0.48
N TYR A 50 4.12 23.24 0.10
CA TYR A 50 3.84 23.75 1.43
C TYR A 50 4.54 22.86 2.47
N THR A 51 5.09 23.50 3.51
CA THR A 51 5.66 22.78 4.66
C THR A 51 4.56 22.46 5.67
N VAL A 52 4.77 21.40 6.46
CA VAL A 52 3.93 21.05 7.60
C VAL A 52 4.73 21.21 8.89
N GLU A 53 4.04 21.44 10.02
CA GLU A 53 4.68 21.52 11.33
C GLU A 53 5.26 20.15 11.71
N ASP A 54 6.54 20.14 12.13
CA ASP A 54 7.19 18.94 12.67
C ASP A 54 7.01 18.90 14.19
N LEU A 55 6.01 18.15 14.64
CA LEU A 55 5.71 17.94 16.05
C LEU A 55 6.76 17.00 16.66
N LYS A 56 7.54 17.51 17.62
CA LYS A 56 8.70 16.82 18.20
C LYS A 56 8.33 15.77 19.25
N ASP A 57 7.27 16.04 20.03
CA ASP A 57 6.82 15.10 21.05
C ASP A 57 6.01 14.01 20.38
N LYS A 58 6.56 12.81 20.30
CA LYS A 58 5.93 11.65 19.67
C LYS A 58 6.05 10.39 20.52
N ALA A 59 5.11 9.49 20.33
CA ALA A 59 5.12 8.16 20.90
C ALA A 59 4.67 7.14 19.88
N SER A 60 5.29 5.97 19.90
CA SER A 60 4.92 4.85 19.03
C SER A 60 4.70 3.58 19.86
N SER A 61 3.83 2.71 19.37
CA SER A 61 3.55 1.40 19.94
C SER A 61 3.52 0.34 18.84
N LEU A 62 4.12 -0.80 19.09
CA LEU A 62 4.01 -1.98 18.22
C LEU A 62 3.10 -2.99 18.92
N ILE A 63 1.85 -3.06 18.47
CA ILE A 63 0.76 -3.81 19.10
C ILE A 63 0.50 -5.08 18.28
N TYR A 64 0.42 -6.22 18.93
CA TYR A 64 0.22 -7.52 18.29
C TYR A 64 -1.20 -8.02 18.56
N PHE A 65 -2.02 -8.03 17.52
CA PHE A 65 -3.40 -8.50 17.54
C PHE A 65 -3.45 -10.01 17.33
N LYS A 66 -4.53 -10.63 17.79
CA LYS A 66 -4.76 -12.06 17.65
C LYS A 66 -4.65 -12.52 16.19
N ASP A 67 -5.27 -11.76 15.27
CA ASP A 67 -5.33 -12.09 13.87
C ASP A 67 -5.56 -10.81 13.01
N MET A 68 -5.56 -10.99 11.69
CA MET A 68 -5.80 -9.93 10.70
C MET A 68 -7.17 -9.27 10.88
N ASN A 69 -8.19 -10.05 11.20
CA ASN A 69 -9.55 -9.54 11.37
C ASN A 69 -9.63 -8.55 12.55
N GLU A 70 -9.09 -8.93 13.71
CA GLU A 70 -9.02 -8.05 14.89
C GLU A 70 -8.21 -6.77 14.59
N ALA A 71 -7.07 -6.89 13.94
CA ALA A 71 -6.24 -5.75 13.58
C ALA A 71 -6.97 -4.77 12.65
N CYS A 72 -7.63 -5.27 11.60
CA CYS A 72 -8.38 -4.42 10.67
C CYS A 72 -9.60 -3.75 11.33
N HIS A 73 -10.30 -4.43 12.23
CA HIS A 73 -11.38 -3.80 13.01
C HIS A 73 -10.86 -2.71 13.96
N ALA A 74 -9.70 -2.92 14.58
CA ALA A 74 -9.05 -1.88 15.39
C ALA A 74 -8.68 -0.66 14.52
N VAL A 75 -8.13 -0.87 13.31
CA VAL A 75 -7.85 0.20 12.36
C VAL A 75 -9.13 0.96 11.99
N THR A 76 -10.21 0.26 11.64
CA THR A 76 -11.49 0.90 11.31
C THR A 76 -11.99 1.77 12.45
N LYS A 77 -11.90 1.29 13.69
CA LYS A 77 -12.29 2.06 14.88
C LYS A 77 -11.42 3.29 15.09
N LEU A 78 -10.10 3.16 14.97
CA LEU A 78 -9.16 4.28 15.05
C LEU A 78 -9.45 5.34 13.96
N LYS A 79 -9.68 4.89 12.72
CA LYS A 79 -10.01 5.79 11.60
C LYS A 79 -11.29 6.57 11.83
N LEU A 80 -12.36 5.92 12.24
CA LEU A 80 -13.65 6.57 12.51
C LEU A 80 -13.55 7.55 13.69
N ALA A 81 -12.77 7.22 14.72
CA ALA A 81 -12.51 8.12 15.85
C ALA A 81 -11.67 9.34 15.45
N LYS A 82 -10.63 9.13 14.61
CA LYS A 82 -9.83 10.21 14.03
C LYS A 82 -10.68 11.14 13.17
N ASP A 83 -11.47 10.60 12.24
CA ASP A 83 -12.30 11.39 11.33
C ASP A 83 -13.39 12.19 12.05
N SER A 84 -13.84 11.70 13.21
CA SER A 84 -14.76 12.43 14.09
C SER A 84 -14.06 13.35 15.11
N ASN A 85 -12.75 13.58 14.99
CA ASN A 85 -11.91 14.40 15.87
C ASN A 85 -11.96 13.99 17.36
N LYS A 86 -12.23 12.72 17.64
CA LYS A 86 -12.21 12.17 19.02
C LYS A 86 -10.82 11.82 19.50
N ILE A 87 -9.93 11.45 18.57
CA ILE A 87 -8.52 11.12 18.85
C ILE A 87 -7.62 11.79 17.81
N VAL A 88 -6.35 11.92 18.17
CA VAL A 88 -5.26 12.23 17.24
C VAL A 88 -4.39 10.98 17.12
N VAL A 89 -4.24 10.49 15.91
CA VAL A 89 -3.33 9.41 15.54
C VAL A 89 -2.72 9.76 14.19
N ASP A 90 -1.40 9.77 14.11
CA ASP A 90 -0.68 10.25 12.93
C ASP A 90 -0.43 9.13 11.93
N ALA A 91 -0.05 7.96 12.41
CA ALA A 91 0.18 6.79 11.57
C ALA A 91 -0.32 5.50 12.22
N VAL A 92 -0.82 4.59 11.40
CA VAL A 92 -1.08 3.19 11.75
C VAL A 92 -0.61 2.32 10.59
N GLU A 93 0.44 1.55 10.84
CA GLU A 93 1.05 0.66 9.86
C GLU A 93 0.72 -0.79 10.21
N LEU A 94 0.12 -1.50 9.27
CA LEU A 94 -0.17 -2.91 9.44
C LEU A 94 0.99 -3.78 8.94
N MET A 95 1.26 -4.87 9.63
CA MET A 95 2.19 -5.94 9.24
C MET A 95 1.56 -7.29 9.54
N ASP A 96 1.33 -8.12 8.53
CA ASP A 96 0.77 -9.45 8.70
C ASP A 96 1.81 -10.45 9.28
N ARG A 97 1.36 -11.68 9.54
CA ARG A 97 2.25 -12.71 10.11
C ARG A 97 3.41 -13.08 9.18
N ALA A 98 3.18 -13.09 7.87
CA ALA A 98 4.23 -13.38 6.90
C ALA A 98 5.29 -12.27 6.90
N ALA A 99 4.88 -11.00 6.99
CA ALA A 99 5.79 -9.87 7.18
C ALA A 99 6.61 -10.00 8.46
N LEU A 100 5.98 -10.34 9.60
CA LEU A 100 6.69 -10.57 10.86
C LEU A 100 7.67 -11.74 10.76
N ARG A 101 7.31 -12.83 10.08
CA ARG A 101 8.22 -13.97 9.85
C ARG A 101 9.45 -13.57 9.04
N SER A 102 9.30 -12.74 8.02
CA SER A 102 10.41 -12.32 7.17
C SER A 102 11.53 -11.61 7.93
N ILE A 103 11.20 -10.98 9.06
CA ILE A 103 12.13 -10.19 9.90
C ILE A 103 12.42 -10.80 11.27
N GLN A 104 11.78 -11.90 11.66
CA GLN A 104 11.88 -12.48 13.03
C GLN A 104 13.29 -12.92 13.43
N ASN A 105 14.21 -13.06 12.47
CA ASN A 105 15.61 -13.40 12.72
C ASN A 105 16.54 -12.17 12.77
N ASP A 106 16.02 -10.96 12.53
CA ASP A 106 16.81 -9.75 12.72
C ASP A 106 17.16 -9.60 14.22
N PRO A 107 18.45 -9.36 14.56
CA PRO A 107 18.86 -9.18 15.96
C PRO A 107 18.14 -8.03 16.69
N ALA A 108 17.60 -7.08 15.95
CA ALA A 108 16.84 -5.97 16.50
C ALA A 108 15.41 -6.34 16.90
N MET A 109 14.91 -7.50 16.45
CA MET A 109 13.55 -7.97 16.75
C MET A 109 13.47 -8.65 18.10
N PRO A 110 12.40 -8.41 18.87
CA PRO A 110 12.15 -9.14 20.11
C PRO A 110 12.03 -10.66 19.86
N ILE A 111 12.69 -11.47 20.68
CA ILE A 111 12.76 -12.93 20.51
C ILE A 111 11.36 -13.57 20.50
N PHE A 112 10.42 -13.04 21.30
CA PHE A 112 9.07 -13.58 21.44
C PHE A 112 8.25 -13.58 20.14
N ILE A 113 8.66 -12.82 19.11
CA ILE A 113 7.96 -12.81 17.81
C ILE A 113 7.99 -14.18 17.15
N LYS A 114 9.01 -14.97 17.43
CA LYS A 114 9.15 -16.36 16.92
C LYS A 114 8.09 -17.31 17.49
N ASP A 115 7.58 -16.99 18.67
CA ASP A 115 6.64 -17.83 19.40
C ASP A 115 5.17 -17.51 19.08
N PHE A 116 4.93 -16.54 18.21
CA PHE A 116 3.58 -16.17 17.82
C PHE A 116 2.94 -17.19 16.89
N ASP A 117 1.63 -17.39 17.06
CA ASP A 117 0.77 -18.16 16.17
C ASP A 117 0.84 -17.64 14.73
N ASP A 118 0.41 -18.45 13.76
CA ASP A 118 0.44 -18.13 12.32
C ASP A 118 -0.56 -17.06 11.88
N GLU A 119 -1.41 -16.56 12.76
CA GLU A 119 -2.45 -15.58 12.45
C GLU A 119 -2.13 -14.16 12.95
N VAL A 120 -1.15 -14.03 13.87
CA VAL A 120 -0.84 -12.74 14.53
C VAL A 120 -0.55 -11.65 13.52
N THR A 121 -1.19 -10.50 13.72
CA THR A 121 -0.98 -9.29 12.91
C THR A 121 -0.56 -8.14 13.81
N ALA A 122 0.44 -7.36 13.40
CA ALA A 122 0.91 -6.22 14.16
C ALA A 122 0.43 -4.89 13.57
N LEU A 123 0.17 -3.93 14.45
CA LEU A 123 -0.01 -2.52 14.10
C LEU A 123 1.09 -1.69 14.77
N LEU A 124 1.85 -0.94 13.98
CA LEU A 124 2.71 0.12 14.48
C LEU A 124 1.89 1.41 14.46
N ILE A 125 1.63 1.94 15.66
CA ILE A 125 0.81 3.15 15.84
C ILE A 125 1.71 4.29 16.32
N GLU A 126 1.59 5.46 15.69
CA GLU A 126 2.30 6.67 16.13
C GLU A 126 1.32 7.82 16.33
N THR A 127 1.55 8.59 17.40
CA THR A 127 0.87 9.87 17.65
C THR A 127 1.89 10.94 18.04
N ARG A 128 1.62 12.20 17.65
CA ARG A 128 2.50 13.34 17.84
C ARG A 128 1.75 14.51 18.47
N ALA A 129 2.44 15.30 19.28
CA ALA A 129 1.85 16.43 19.96
C ALA A 129 2.81 17.61 20.09
N ILE A 130 2.25 18.77 20.46
CA ILE A 130 3.02 19.99 20.74
C ILE A 130 3.58 20.02 22.17
N SER A 131 3.15 19.10 23.03
CA SER A 131 3.61 18.98 24.41
C SER A 131 3.41 17.57 24.95
N ASP A 132 4.22 17.18 25.93
CA ASP A 132 4.15 15.88 26.60
C ASP A 132 2.79 15.63 27.28
N GLU A 133 2.15 16.65 27.82
CA GLU A 133 0.81 16.54 28.42
C GLU A 133 -0.25 16.15 27.38
N LYS A 134 -0.23 16.81 26.20
CA LYS A 134 -1.12 16.44 25.10
C LYS A 134 -0.81 15.07 24.55
N LEU A 135 0.49 14.73 24.45
CA LEU A 135 0.90 13.42 24.00
C LEU A 135 0.36 12.30 24.92
N ASN A 136 0.47 12.47 26.24
CA ASN A 136 -0.09 11.52 27.21
C ASN A 136 -1.62 11.37 27.09
N THR A 137 -2.31 12.51 26.84
CA THR A 137 -3.76 12.48 26.61
C THR A 137 -4.12 11.67 25.36
N GLN A 138 -3.41 11.87 24.27
CA GLN A 138 -3.62 11.14 23.02
C GLN A 138 -3.34 9.64 23.19
N ILE A 139 -2.24 9.28 23.87
CA ILE A 139 -1.90 7.88 24.18
C ILE A 139 -3.06 7.22 24.95
N ASN A 140 -3.52 7.81 26.03
CA ASN A 140 -4.63 7.27 26.83
C ASN A 140 -5.91 7.08 26.01
N GLN A 141 -6.22 8.04 25.12
CA GLN A 141 -7.40 7.93 24.24
C GLN A 141 -7.28 6.77 23.23
N ILE A 142 -6.10 6.56 22.67
CA ILE A 142 -5.84 5.44 21.75
C ILE A 142 -5.91 4.12 22.51
N GLU A 143 -5.26 4.02 23.67
CA GLU A 143 -5.30 2.82 24.52
C GLU A 143 -6.73 2.46 24.92
N ASP A 144 -7.53 3.45 25.35
CA ASP A 144 -8.94 3.24 25.72
C ASP A 144 -9.77 2.67 24.56
N LEU A 145 -9.53 3.12 23.32
CA LEU A 145 -10.21 2.57 22.15
C LEU A 145 -9.78 1.15 21.83
N LEU A 146 -8.55 0.78 22.17
CA LEU A 146 -8.00 -0.53 21.82
C LEU A 146 -8.24 -1.60 22.89
N LYS A 147 -8.70 -1.24 24.10
CA LYS A 147 -8.94 -2.18 25.21
C LYS A 147 -9.91 -3.32 24.90
N GLU A 148 -10.82 -3.14 23.95
CA GLU A 148 -11.81 -4.17 23.61
C GLU A 148 -11.27 -5.25 22.67
N PHE A 149 -10.10 -5.03 22.07
CA PHE A 149 -9.52 -5.95 21.09
C PHE A 149 -8.61 -6.99 21.74
N ASN A 150 -8.54 -8.17 21.13
CA ASN A 150 -7.69 -9.26 21.61
C ASN A 150 -6.23 -9.04 21.16
N VAL A 151 -5.40 -8.57 22.09
CA VAL A 151 -3.98 -8.37 21.88
C VAL A 151 -3.17 -9.49 22.54
N LYS A 152 -2.04 -9.84 21.94
CA LYS A 152 -1.16 -10.90 22.46
C LYS A 152 -0.23 -10.43 23.57
N ARG A 153 -0.07 -9.13 23.74
CA ARG A 153 0.75 -8.48 24.77
C ARG A 153 0.11 -7.16 25.18
N ASP A 154 0.42 -6.70 26.39
CA ASP A 154 -0.04 -5.39 26.88
C ASP A 154 0.37 -4.28 25.91
N ILE A 155 -0.53 -3.32 25.71
CA ILE A 155 -0.27 -2.15 24.89
C ILE A 155 0.71 -1.25 25.63
N TYR A 156 1.77 -0.85 24.95
CA TYR A 156 2.80 0.02 25.49
C TYR A 156 3.25 1.05 24.44
N PHE A 157 3.11 2.32 24.76
CA PHE A 157 3.62 3.42 23.94
C PHE A 157 4.97 3.89 24.48
N THR A 158 5.99 3.80 23.65
CA THR A 158 7.31 4.34 23.98
C THR A 158 7.46 5.78 23.47
N LYS A 159 8.13 6.61 24.27
CA LYS A 159 8.61 7.94 23.89
C LYS A 159 10.12 7.93 23.67
N ASP A 160 10.77 6.79 23.91
CA ASP A 160 12.21 6.63 23.68
C ASP A 160 12.52 6.64 22.19
N GLU A 161 13.40 7.55 21.80
CA GLU A 161 13.73 7.80 20.40
C GLU A 161 14.41 6.61 19.73
N GLU A 162 15.27 5.89 20.43
CA GLU A 162 15.96 4.73 19.89
C GLU A 162 14.97 3.60 19.63
N GLU A 163 14.02 3.38 20.56
CA GLU A 163 13.01 2.34 20.47
C GLU A 163 11.99 2.62 19.34
N TYR A 164 11.40 3.81 19.27
CA TYR A 164 10.43 4.08 18.23
C TYR A 164 11.09 4.15 16.82
N ASN A 165 12.31 4.65 16.71
CA ASN A 165 13.05 4.61 15.44
C ASN A 165 13.36 3.18 15.01
N LEU A 166 13.60 2.25 15.96
CA LEU A 166 13.75 0.84 15.66
C LEU A 166 12.47 0.26 15.05
N TYR A 167 11.28 0.55 15.61
CA TYR A 167 10.00 0.09 15.05
C TYR A 167 9.81 0.56 13.61
N TRP A 168 10.10 1.83 13.35
CA TRP A 168 10.03 2.39 12.00
C TRP A 168 11.07 1.81 11.03
N LYS A 169 12.28 1.54 11.52
CA LYS A 169 13.32 0.87 10.73
C LYS A 169 12.89 -0.53 10.30
N ILE A 170 12.31 -1.28 11.22
CA ILE A 170 11.75 -2.62 10.97
C ILE A 170 10.68 -2.53 9.88
N ARG A 171 9.69 -1.64 10.04
CA ARG A 171 8.61 -1.45 9.08
C ARG A 171 9.13 -1.10 7.67
N LYS A 172 10.09 -0.20 7.59
CA LYS A 172 10.71 0.23 6.32
C LYS A 172 11.53 -0.89 5.66
N GLY A 173 12.06 -1.81 6.42
CA GLY A 173 12.90 -2.91 5.93
C GLY A 173 12.14 -4.11 5.35
N LEU A 174 10.80 -4.18 5.49
CA LEU A 174 10.01 -5.35 5.09
C LEU A 174 10.18 -5.74 3.62
N PHE A 175 10.13 -4.78 2.71
CA PHE A 175 10.29 -5.04 1.28
C PHE A 175 11.65 -5.68 0.96
N LEU A 176 12.73 -5.15 1.55
CA LEU A 176 14.07 -5.69 1.36
C LEU A 176 14.22 -7.08 1.98
N ALA A 177 13.56 -7.33 3.12
CA ALA A 177 13.61 -8.62 3.80
C ALA A 177 13.04 -9.75 2.92
N VAL A 178 11.91 -9.53 2.24
CA VAL A 178 11.34 -10.50 1.29
C VAL A 178 12.30 -10.79 0.15
N GLY A 179 12.90 -9.75 -0.41
CA GLY A 179 13.87 -9.91 -1.49
C GLY A 179 15.09 -10.73 -1.09
N ALA A 180 15.56 -10.57 0.14
CA ALA A 180 16.75 -11.25 0.65
C ALA A 180 16.58 -12.77 0.83
N VAL A 181 15.34 -13.23 1.05
CA VAL A 181 15.02 -14.67 1.30
C VAL A 181 14.37 -15.37 0.11
N ARG A 182 14.17 -14.66 -1.01
CA ARG A 182 13.50 -15.23 -2.18
C ARG A 182 14.27 -16.41 -2.78
N VAL A 183 13.54 -17.27 -3.46
CA VAL A 183 14.15 -18.35 -4.25
C VAL A 183 14.92 -17.75 -5.42
N THR A 184 16.14 -18.22 -5.64
CA THR A 184 16.98 -17.82 -6.79
C THR A 184 16.24 -18.05 -8.11
N GLY A 185 16.29 -17.07 -9.01
CA GLY A 185 15.57 -17.11 -10.29
C GLY A 185 14.19 -16.48 -10.26
N THR A 186 13.66 -16.14 -9.07
CA THR A 186 12.38 -15.42 -8.95
C THR A 186 12.60 -13.91 -8.88
N THR A 187 11.64 -13.16 -9.38
CA THR A 187 11.59 -11.69 -9.21
C THR A 187 10.63 -11.33 -8.06
N VAL A 188 10.87 -10.19 -7.44
CA VAL A 188 9.99 -9.64 -6.40
C VAL A 188 8.93 -8.76 -7.07
N ILE A 189 7.68 -9.04 -6.78
CA ILE A 189 6.54 -8.23 -7.20
C ILE A 189 6.02 -7.47 -5.99
N ILE A 190 5.88 -6.17 -6.13
CA ILE A 190 5.18 -5.31 -5.16
C ILE A 190 4.01 -4.65 -5.86
N GLU A 191 2.84 -4.77 -5.26
CA GLU A 191 1.63 -4.09 -5.67
C GLU A 191 1.03 -3.33 -4.50
N ASP A 192 0.15 -2.40 -4.80
CA ASP A 192 -0.39 -1.50 -3.81
C ASP A 192 -1.86 -1.25 -4.12
N VAL A 193 -2.72 -1.51 -3.16
CA VAL A 193 -4.16 -1.36 -3.28
C VAL A 193 -4.72 -0.51 -2.15
N ALA A 194 -5.89 0.10 -2.38
CA ALA A 194 -6.63 0.73 -1.31
C ALA A 194 -8.07 0.23 -1.26
N TYR A 195 -8.58 0.07 -0.05
CA TYR A 195 -9.96 -0.33 0.24
C TYR A 195 -10.69 0.76 1.02
N PRO A 196 -12.00 0.91 0.82
CA PRO A 196 -12.85 1.65 1.76
C PRO A 196 -12.69 1.06 3.16
N ILE A 197 -12.61 1.93 4.18
CA ILE A 197 -12.30 1.51 5.54
C ILE A 197 -13.34 0.57 6.14
N GLU A 198 -14.58 0.68 5.69
CA GLU A 198 -15.72 -0.10 6.15
C GLU A 198 -15.62 -1.59 5.77
N VAL A 199 -14.90 -1.91 4.69
CA VAL A 199 -14.73 -3.28 4.19
C VAL A 199 -13.32 -3.80 4.38
N LEU A 200 -12.46 -3.07 5.11
CA LEU A 200 -11.03 -3.35 5.22
C LEU A 200 -10.73 -4.78 5.68
N ALA A 201 -11.40 -5.24 6.74
CA ALA A 201 -11.19 -6.57 7.29
C ALA A 201 -11.55 -7.67 6.28
N GLU A 202 -12.76 -7.60 5.70
CA GLU A 202 -13.24 -8.60 4.74
C GLU A 202 -12.35 -8.63 3.48
N ALA A 203 -12.03 -7.46 2.94
CA ALA A 203 -11.22 -7.33 1.73
C ALA A 203 -9.79 -7.84 1.92
N THR A 204 -9.18 -7.58 3.08
CA THR A 204 -7.82 -8.05 3.38
C THR A 204 -7.78 -9.57 3.59
N LEU A 205 -8.78 -10.15 4.26
CA LEU A 205 -8.89 -11.60 4.41
C LEU A 205 -9.10 -12.30 3.07
N GLU A 206 -9.89 -11.70 2.16
CA GLU A 206 -10.04 -12.22 0.80
C GLU A 206 -8.72 -12.17 0.04
N LEU A 207 -7.97 -11.07 0.15
CA LEU A 207 -6.64 -10.96 -0.48
C LEU A 207 -5.68 -12.06 0.01
N GLN A 208 -5.65 -12.33 1.33
CA GLN A 208 -4.87 -13.46 1.88
C GLN A 208 -5.34 -14.81 1.33
N SER A 209 -6.65 -15.00 1.20
CA SER A 209 -7.24 -16.22 0.62
C SER A 209 -6.84 -16.42 -0.85
N LEU A 210 -6.74 -15.34 -1.63
CA LEU A 210 -6.26 -15.39 -3.01
C LEU A 210 -4.79 -15.83 -3.07
N PHE A 211 -3.92 -15.32 -2.19
CA PHE A 211 -2.53 -15.78 -2.13
C PHE A 211 -2.44 -17.27 -1.82
N GLN A 212 -3.21 -17.75 -0.85
CA GLN A 212 -3.27 -19.18 -0.54
C GLN A 212 -3.78 -20.02 -1.73
N LYS A 213 -4.87 -19.57 -2.38
CA LYS A 213 -5.45 -20.22 -3.56
C LYS A 213 -4.43 -20.43 -4.68
N TYR A 214 -3.58 -19.44 -4.90
CA TYR A 214 -2.57 -19.48 -5.97
C TYR A 214 -1.19 -19.94 -5.49
N GLY A 215 -1.06 -20.39 -4.23
CA GLY A 215 0.18 -20.96 -3.70
C GLY A 215 1.28 -19.93 -3.42
N TYR A 216 0.92 -18.68 -3.12
CA TYR A 216 1.84 -17.63 -2.66
C TYR A 216 1.79 -17.51 -1.14
N SER A 217 2.06 -18.62 -0.43
CA SER A 217 1.94 -18.70 1.03
C SER A 217 2.85 -17.74 1.79
N GLU A 218 3.96 -17.30 1.17
CA GLU A 218 4.93 -16.36 1.74
C GLU A 218 4.70 -14.91 1.27
N ALA A 219 3.59 -14.63 0.57
CA ALA A 219 3.20 -13.27 0.26
C ALA A 219 2.95 -12.50 1.55
N ILE A 220 3.52 -11.29 1.65
CA ILE A 220 3.33 -10.41 2.80
C ILE A 220 2.33 -9.31 2.49
N ILE A 221 1.56 -8.89 3.51
CA ILE A 221 0.70 -7.72 3.46
C ILE A 221 1.16 -6.75 4.55
N PHE A 222 1.40 -5.50 4.14
CA PHE A 222 1.72 -4.42 5.04
C PHE A 222 1.28 -3.08 4.45
N GLY A 223 1.14 -2.03 5.27
CA GLY A 223 0.83 -0.73 4.69
C GLY A 223 0.16 0.27 5.62
N HIS A 224 -0.25 1.38 5.02
CA HIS A 224 -0.83 2.55 5.68
C HIS A 224 -2.30 2.30 6.02
N ALA A 225 -2.53 1.60 7.13
CA ALA A 225 -3.83 1.03 7.43
C ALA A 225 -4.95 2.06 7.63
N LEU A 226 -4.64 3.27 8.16
CA LEU A 226 -5.62 4.35 8.29
C LEU A 226 -6.20 4.81 6.96
N ASP A 227 -5.46 4.64 5.87
CA ASP A 227 -5.88 5.00 4.53
C ASP A 227 -6.51 3.83 3.77
N GLY A 228 -6.64 2.66 4.44
CA GLY A 228 -7.05 1.42 3.79
C GLY A 228 -6.04 0.94 2.72
N ASN A 229 -4.83 1.50 2.71
CA ASN A 229 -3.81 1.24 1.70
C ASN A 229 -2.88 0.14 2.15
N PHE A 230 -2.86 -0.95 1.39
CA PHE A 230 -1.98 -2.09 1.62
C PHE A 230 -1.08 -2.38 0.44
N HIS A 231 0.18 -2.58 0.75
CA HIS A 231 1.14 -3.17 -0.16
C HIS A 231 1.12 -4.69 0.03
N PHE A 232 1.23 -5.42 -1.04
CA PHE A 232 1.51 -6.83 -0.95
C PHE A 232 2.72 -7.19 -1.81
N VAL A 233 3.55 -8.08 -1.27
CA VAL A 233 4.80 -8.47 -1.90
C VAL A 233 4.89 -9.98 -1.97
N PHE A 234 5.19 -10.50 -3.13
CA PHE A 234 5.40 -11.93 -3.37
C PHE A 234 6.52 -12.14 -4.39
N THR A 235 6.94 -13.37 -4.54
CA THR A 235 7.99 -13.75 -5.50
C THR A 235 7.42 -14.56 -6.64
N GLN A 236 7.90 -14.30 -7.87
CA GLN A 236 7.37 -14.90 -9.08
C GLN A 236 8.50 -15.36 -10.02
N ASP A 237 8.39 -16.58 -10.52
CA ASP A 237 9.21 -17.06 -11.63
C ASP A 237 8.51 -16.74 -12.96
N PHE A 238 9.16 -15.95 -13.79
CA PHE A 238 8.67 -15.61 -15.12
C PHE A 238 9.34 -16.40 -16.25
N SER A 239 10.15 -17.40 -15.93
CA SER A 239 10.79 -18.26 -16.92
C SER A 239 9.88 -19.42 -17.41
N ASP A 240 8.87 -19.80 -16.60
CA ASP A 240 7.91 -20.87 -16.92
C ASP A 240 6.54 -20.29 -17.28
N ILE A 241 6.00 -20.72 -18.42
CA ILE A 241 4.68 -20.30 -18.92
C ILE A 241 3.53 -20.63 -17.94
N LYS A 242 3.64 -21.73 -17.17
CA LYS A 242 2.63 -22.09 -16.18
C LYS A 242 2.63 -21.11 -15.01
N GLU A 243 3.83 -20.66 -14.61
CA GLU A 243 4.00 -19.67 -13.56
C GLU A 243 3.52 -18.30 -14.02
N VAL A 244 3.75 -17.92 -15.29
CA VAL A 244 3.16 -16.72 -15.89
C VAL A 244 1.64 -16.77 -15.87
N LYS A 245 1.05 -17.94 -16.21
CA LYS A 245 -0.40 -18.10 -16.14
C LYS A 245 -0.92 -18.03 -14.70
N ARG A 246 -0.23 -18.61 -13.74
CA ARG A 246 -0.58 -18.51 -12.31
C ARG A 246 -0.61 -17.06 -11.83
N TYR A 247 0.39 -16.28 -12.25
CA TYR A 247 0.46 -14.84 -11.99
C TYR A 247 -0.72 -14.09 -12.62
N ASP A 248 -1.03 -14.35 -13.89
CA ASP A 248 -2.16 -13.75 -14.58
C ASP A 248 -3.49 -14.06 -13.88
N ASP A 249 -3.72 -15.32 -13.53
CA ASP A 249 -4.93 -15.74 -12.83
C ASP A 249 -5.07 -15.06 -11.45
N LEU A 250 -3.96 -14.95 -10.68
CA LEU A 250 -3.96 -14.19 -9.42
C LEU A 250 -4.30 -12.73 -9.67
N MET A 251 -3.63 -12.06 -10.62
CA MET A 251 -3.84 -10.63 -10.85
C MET A 251 -5.27 -10.33 -11.31
N ASN A 252 -5.85 -11.16 -12.14
CA ASN A 252 -7.25 -11.03 -12.55
C ASN A 252 -8.21 -11.17 -11.37
N ASP A 253 -7.99 -12.13 -10.47
CA ASP A 253 -8.82 -12.29 -9.27
C ASP A 253 -8.63 -11.12 -8.29
N VAL A 254 -7.40 -10.62 -8.10
CA VAL A 254 -7.12 -9.42 -7.30
C VAL A 254 -7.83 -8.19 -7.89
N VAL A 255 -7.75 -7.98 -9.20
CA VAL A 255 -8.44 -6.87 -9.89
C VAL A 255 -9.95 -6.95 -9.68
N ASN A 256 -10.55 -8.14 -9.81
CA ASN A 256 -11.97 -8.32 -9.59
C ASN A 256 -12.38 -8.08 -8.12
N SER A 257 -11.59 -8.59 -7.17
CA SER A 257 -11.81 -8.38 -5.74
C SER A 257 -11.72 -6.89 -5.41
N VAL A 258 -10.58 -6.25 -5.71
CA VAL A 258 -10.32 -4.86 -5.34
C VAL A 258 -11.25 -3.89 -6.06
N ALA A 259 -11.25 -3.90 -7.40
CA ALA A 259 -11.90 -2.85 -8.18
C ALA A 259 -13.41 -3.06 -8.35
N VAL A 260 -13.87 -4.31 -8.45
CA VAL A 260 -15.27 -4.64 -8.76
C VAL A 260 -16.05 -4.97 -7.49
N LYS A 261 -15.56 -5.90 -6.67
CA LYS A 261 -16.30 -6.34 -5.48
C LYS A 261 -16.28 -5.29 -4.37
N TYR A 262 -15.12 -4.77 -4.02
CA TYR A 262 -14.96 -3.83 -2.90
C TYR A 262 -14.90 -2.36 -3.32
N GLU A 263 -14.98 -2.06 -4.63
CA GLU A 263 -14.90 -0.70 -5.18
C GLU A 263 -13.66 0.09 -4.70
N GLY A 264 -12.58 -0.64 -4.39
CA GLY A 264 -11.28 -0.12 -3.98
C GLY A 264 -10.47 0.44 -5.16
N SER A 265 -9.22 0.80 -4.91
CA SER A 265 -8.26 1.25 -5.95
C SER A 265 -7.19 0.20 -6.18
N LEU A 266 -6.90 -0.07 -7.44
CA LEU A 266 -5.83 -0.99 -7.87
C LEU A 266 -4.43 -0.41 -7.67
N LYS A 267 -4.31 0.91 -7.48
CA LYS A 267 -3.08 1.60 -7.14
C LYS A 267 -3.41 2.75 -6.19
N ALA A 268 -2.96 2.63 -4.95
CA ALA A 268 -3.23 3.61 -3.92
C ALA A 268 -2.29 4.83 -4.04
N GLU A 269 -0.97 4.59 -4.14
CA GLU A 269 0.05 5.65 -4.12
C GLU A 269 1.23 5.43 -5.08
N HIS A 270 1.47 4.20 -5.58
CA HIS A 270 2.63 3.92 -6.43
C HIS A 270 2.45 4.30 -7.91
N GLY A 271 1.30 4.86 -8.28
CA GLY A 271 0.95 5.15 -9.66
C GLY A 271 0.52 3.90 -10.44
N THR A 272 -0.10 4.10 -11.59
CA THR A 272 -0.63 3.03 -12.43
C THR A 272 0.48 2.15 -13.03
N GLY A 273 1.52 2.81 -13.53
CA GLY A 273 2.58 2.13 -14.27
C GLY A 273 2.08 1.45 -15.56
N ARG A 274 2.93 0.63 -16.14
CA ARG A 274 2.60 -0.18 -17.31
C ARG A 274 1.82 -1.43 -16.92
N ASN A 275 2.13 -2.00 -15.75
CA ASN A 275 1.53 -3.24 -15.28
C ASN A 275 0.03 -3.11 -15.06
N MET A 276 -0.41 -2.08 -14.34
CA MET A 276 -1.82 -1.85 -14.05
C MET A 276 -2.57 -1.08 -15.16
N ALA A 277 -1.88 -0.57 -16.17
CA ALA A 277 -2.52 0.15 -17.28
C ALA A 277 -3.59 -0.69 -18.01
N ALA A 278 -3.41 -2.01 -18.08
CA ALA A 278 -4.39 -2.94 -18.66
C ALA A 278 -5.74 -2.96 -17.91
N PHE A 279 -5.74 -2.57 -16.63
CA PHE A 279 -6.88 -2.71 -15.73
C PHE A 279 -7.56 -1.37 -15.36
N VAL A 280 -7.02 -0.23 -15.80
CA VAL A 280 -7.59 1.11 -15.51
C VAL A 280 -9.06 1.19 -15.95
N GLU A 281 -9.41 0.67 -17.13
CA GLU A 281 -10.80 0.63 -17.60
C GLU A 281 -11.71 -0.24 -16.71
N VAL A 282 -11.20 -1.33 -16.14
CA VAL A 282 -11.96 -2.19 -15.23
C VAL A 282 -12.33 -1.41 -13.96
N GLU A 283 -11.38 -0.69 -13.38
CA GLU A 283 -11.62 0.10 -12.19
C GLU A 283 -12.57 1.29 -12.45
N TRP A 284 -12.31 2.04 -13.50
CA TRP A 284 -13.00 3.32 -13.75
C TRP A 284 -14.27 3.18 -14.58
N GLY A 285 -14.36 2.13 -15.39
CA GLY A 285 -15.40 1.98 -16.41
C GLY A 285 -15.11 2.80 -17.65
N LYS A 286 -15.81 2.47 -18.72
CA LYS A 286 -15.56 3.00 -20.07
C LYS A 286 -15.65 4.53 -20.17
N GLU A 287 -16.61 5.15 -19.48
CA GLU A 287 -16.84 6.60 -19.57
C GLU A 287 -15.67 7.39 -18.99
N ALA A 288 -15.27 7.10 -17.75
CA ALA A 288 -14.14 7.78 -17.10
C ALA A 288 -12.82 7.47 -17.83
N TYR A 289 -12.61 6.22 -18.25
CA TYR A 289 -11.42 5.87 -19.04
C TYR A 289 -11.35 6.62 -20.39
N ASN A 290 -12.48 6.85 -21.05
CA ASN A 290 -12.53 7.67 -22.27
C ASN A 290 -12.20 9.15 -21.99
N ILE A 291 -12.55 9.69 -20.81
CA ILE A 291 -12.12 11.03 -20.41
C ILE A 291 -10.60 11.05 -20.27
N MET A 292 -10.00 10.07 -19.60
CA MET A 292 -8.55 9.96 -19.45
C MET A 292 -7.83 9.84 -20.81
N LYS A 293 -8.37 9.07 -21.76
CA LYS A 293 -7.85 8.99 -23.13
C LYS A 293 -7.91 10.34 -23.86
N LYS A 294 -8.99 11.11 -23.69
CA LYS A 294 -9.10 12.46 -24.26
C LYS A 294 -8.07 13.42 -23.67
N ILE A 295 -7.87 13.37 -22.34
CA ILE A 295 -6.84 14.16 -21.65
C ILE A 295 -5.47 13.83 -22.25
N LYS A 296 -5.11 12.54 -22.32
CA LYS A 296 -3.85 12.10 -22.94
C LYS A 296 -3.67 12.65 -24.34
N SER A 297 -4.71 12.57 -25.17
CA SER A 297 -4.68 13.05 -26.57
C SER A 297 -4.57 14.58 -26.69
N LEU A 298 -5.09 15.34 -25.73
CA LEU A 298 -4.95 16.80 -25.68
C LEU A 298 -3.51 17.21 -25.34
N PHE A 299 -2.90 16.58 -24.34
CA PHE A 299 -1.55 16.92 -23.90
C PHE A 299 -0.46 16.35 -24.83
N ASP A 300 -0.68 15.15 -25.32
CA ASP A 300 0.29 14.42 -26.14
C ASP A 300 -0.35 13.77 -27.37
N PRO A 301 -0.74 14.57 -28.37
CA PRO A 301 -1.42 14.09 -29.58
C PRO A 301 -0.57 13.15 -30.42
N LYS A 302 0.75 13.16 -30.24
CA LYS A 302 1.70 12.27 -30.94
C LYS A 302 2.11 11.05 -30.16
N CYS A 303 1.59 10.89 -28.92
CA CYS A 303 1.90 9.78 -28.02
C CYS A 303 3.43 9.57 -27.80
N LEU A 304 4.15 10.66 -27.54
CA LEU A 304 5.60 10.66 -27.30
C LEU A 304 5.96 10.55 -25.82
N LEU A 305 5.08 11.04 -24.95
CA LEU A 305 5.30 11.10 -23.50
C LEU A 305 4.91 9.75 -22.86
N ASN A 306 5.90 8.96 -22.48
CA ASN A 306 5.79 7.70 -21.76
C ASN A 306 4.63 6.80 -22.24
N PRO A 307 4.63 6.35 -23.51
CA PRO A 307 3.50 5.62 -24.10
C PRO A 307 3.27 4.27 -23.44
N GLY A 308 2.00 3.89 -23.26
CA GLY A 308 1.56 2.62 -22.67
C GLY A 308 1.60 2.59 -21.15
N VAL A 309 1.92 3.70 -20.49
CA VAL A 309 1.77 3.92 -19.05
C VAL A 309 0.46 4.66 -18.82
N ILE A 310 -0.31 4.30 -17.80
CA ILE A 310 -1.67 4.75 -17.48
C ILE A 310 -2.69 4.41 -18.58
N ILE A 311 -2.47 4.84 -19.82
CA ILE A 311 -3.33 4.55 -20.96
C ILE A 311 -2.69 3.47 -21.83
N ASN A 312 -3.37 2.33 -21.91
CA ASN A 312 -2.91 1.21 -22.72
C ASN A 312 -4.11 0.42 -23.26
N ASP A 313 -4.13 0.19 -24.57
CA ASP A 313 -5.17 -0.62 -25.22
C ASP A 313 -4.86 -2.12 -25.19
N ASP A 314 -3.63 -2.49 -24.81
CA ASP A 314 -3.20 -3.87 -24.66
C ASP A 314 -3.64 -4.42 -23.31
N LYS A 315 -4.64 -5.29 -23.32
CA LYS A 315 -5.20 -5.93 -22.10
C LYS A 315 -4.26 -6.96 -21.47
N GLU A 316 -3.21 -7.34 -22.18
CA GLU A 316 -2.17 -8.27 -21.71
C GLU A 316 -0.85 -7.56 -21.43
N ALA A 317 -0.86 -6.24 -21.27
CA ALA A 317 0.36 -5.45 -21.04
C ALA A 317 1.15 -5.93 -19.82
N HIS A 318 0.47 -6.41 -18.77
CA HIS A 318 1.06 -6.98 -17.55
C HIS A 318 1.77 -8.33 -17.75
N LEU A 319 1.55 -8.99 -18.89
CA LEU A 319 2.18 -10.28 -19.25
C LEU A 319 3.33 -10.11 -20.27
N LYS A 320 3.65 -8.86 -20.66
CA LYS A 320 4.67 -8.58 -21.68
C LYS A 320 5.90 -7.96 -21.07
N ASN A 321 7.06 -8.28 -21.64
CA ASN A 321 8.35 -7.81 -21.17
C ASN A 321 8.61 -8.15 -19.69
N LEU A 322 8.18 -9.33 -19.29
CA LEU A 322 8.37 -9.84 -17.93
C LEU A 322 9.85 -9.98 -17.63
N LYS A 323 10.22 -9.60 -16.41
CA LYS A 323 11.60 -9.63 -15.95
C LYS A 323 11.96 -11.05 -15.50
N THR A 324 12.74 -11.73 -16.31
CA THR A 324 13.37 -12.99 -15.92
C THR A 324 14.70 -12.73 -15.24
N LEU A 325 14.97 -13.41 -14.13
CA LEU A 325 16.22 -13.32 -13.38
C LEU A 325 16.96 -14.67 -13.44
N PRO A 326 17.81 -14.90 -14.47
CA PRO A 326 18.58 -16.14 -14.53
C PRO A 326 19.51 -16.22 -13.31
N ALA A 327 19.61 -17.41 -12.71
CA ALA A 327 20.50 -17.64 -11.59
C ALA A 327 21.95 -17.36 -12.00
N THR A 328 22.68 -16.58 -11.20
CA THR A 328 24.08 -16.21 -11.44
C THR A 328 24.98 -16.61 -10.29
N ASN A 329 24.76 -16.02 -9.10
CA ASN A 329 25.56 -16.21 -7.91
C ASN A 329 24.73 -15.89 -6.67
N GLU A 330 24.86 -16.66 -5.60
CA GLU A 330 24.06 -16.52 -4.36
C GLU A 330 24.09 -15.11 -3.75
N ILE A 331 25.17 -14.36 -3.90
CA ILE A 331 25.27 -12.99 -3.39
C ILE A 331 24.57 -12.03 -4.34
N VAL A 332 24.83 -12.17 -5.66
CA VAL A 332 24.21 -11.32 -6.69
C VAL A 332 22.71 -11.57 -6.77
N ASP A 333 22.30 -12.83 -6.65
CA ASP A 333 20.91 -13.23 -6.73
C ASP A 333 20.03 -12.69 -5.58
N LYS A 334 20.65 -12.23 -4.49
CA LYS A 334 19.94 -11.50 -3.41
C LYS A 334 19.57 -10.07 -3.78
N CYS A 335 20.18 -9.51 -4.83
CA CYS A 335 19.86 -8.17 -5.30
C CYS A 335 18.45 -8.16 -5.93
N ILE A 336 17.58 -7.29 -5.43
CA ILE A 336 16.21 -7.06 -5.94
C ILE A 336 16.12 -5.84 -6.85
N GLU A 337 17.26 -5.25 -7.20
CA GLU A 337 17.37 -4.06 -8.06
C GLU A 337 16.53 -2.86 -7.55
N CYS A 338 16.41 -2.71 -6.23
CA CYS A 338 15.66 -1.61 -5.60
C CYS A 338 16.37 -0.25 -5.63
N GLY A 339 17.65 -0.23 -6.04
CA GLY A 339 18.46 1.00 -6.10
C GLY A 339 19.15 1.39 -4.79
N PHE A 340 19.13 0.51 -3.78
CA PHE A 340 19.81 0.70 -2.50
C PHE A 340 21.08 -0.12 -2.38
#